data_1ea40e82c4f3166a47e8f7499450e567
#
_entry.id   1ea40e82c4f3166a47e8f7499450e567
#
_cell.length_a   1.000
_cell.length_b   1.000
_cell.length_c   1.000
_cell.angle_alpha   90.00
_cell.angle_beta   90.00
_cell.angle_gamma   90.00
#
_symmetry.space_group_name_H-M   'P 1'
#
loop_
_entity.id
_entity.type
_entity.pdbx_description
1 polymer ?
#
loop_
_entity_poly.entity_id
_entity_poly.type
_entity_poly.pdbx_seq_one_letter_code
_entity_poly.pdbx_strand_id
1 'polypeptide(L)'
;MQLGISSYTLTWSIGVPGYDRPSKPLSAIELLHQAKRSGIDLVQIADNIPLHRMDKAELNELKSTADQLGITIEVGTRGTAPAHILAYLEIARFLDSKLVRTLITIPGIKEAHKDILEVLPQFEAAGITLGIENHGLHTIKQLASMFKSINHPLVGCCMDTVNSFSALDSPDQVIQNLTPYIVNLHIKDFDITRVDHQMGFVVLGTPAGYGKLNIESLLSTIRTHQKNPTCILELWTPFTNSTEETIQLEQLWYEQSLEYLHKLDFAN
;
A
#
# COMPACT_ATOMS: atom_id res chain seq x y z
N MET A 1 4.74 -12.16 9.66
CA MET A 1 4.43 -10.92 8.91
C MET A 1 5.35 -9.81 9.40
N GLN A 2 5.65 -8.80 8.58
CA GLN A 2 6.47 -7.64 8.97
C GLN A 2 5.64 -6.36 8.80
N LEU A 3 5.63 -5.51 9.83
CA LEU A 3 4.96 -4.20 9.77
C LEU A 3 5.85 -3.19 9.05
N GLY A 4 5.27 -2.40 8.18
CA GLY A 4 5.89 -1.31 7.46
C GLY A 4 4.97 -0.11 7.33
N ILE A 5 5.50 0.97 6.77
CA ILE A 5 4.74 2.15 6.35
C ILE A 5 4.90 2.38 4.85
N SER A 6 4.00 3.15 4.26
CA SER A 6 4.15 3.59 2.87
C SER A 6 4.25 5.11 2.75
N SER A 7 4.59 5.57 1.57
CA SER A 7 4.46 6.99 1.23
C SER A 7 3.00 7.47 1.31
N TYR A 8 2.01 6.57 1.25
CA TYR A 8 0.60 6.88 1.51
C TYR A 8 0.22 6.90 3.01
N THR A 9 1.14 6.54 3.91
CA THR A 9 0.95 6.79 5.36
C THR A 9 1.02 8.28 5.68
N LEU A 10 1.85 9.03 4.94
CA LEU A 10 2.12 10.46 5.16
C LEU A 10 1.86 11.28 3.89
N THR A 11 0.70 11.06 3.28
CA THR A 11 0.30 11.66 1.99
C THR A 11 0.29 13.18 2.00
N TRP A 12 -0.26 13.79 3.05
CA TRP A 12 -0.33 15.24 3.20
C TRP A 12 1.04 15.86 3.41
N SER A 13 1.90 15.19 4.19
CA SER A 13 3.28 15.61 4.40
C SER A 13 4.11 15.58 3.11
N ILE A 14 3.82 14.67 2.19
CA ILE A 14 4.45 14.60 0.85
C ILE A 14 3.86 15.65 -0.08
N GLY A 15 2.53 15.82 -0.05
CA GLY A 15 1.78 16.76 -0.85
C GLY A 15 0.71 16.10 -1.71
N VAL A 16 -0.50 16.65 -1.63
CA VAL A 16 -1.69 16.15 -2.33
C VAL A 16 -2.00 17.06 -3.52
N PRO A 17 -2.10 16.51 -4.76
CA PRO A 17 -2.45 17.32 -5.93
C PRO A 17 -3.81 18.03 -5.74
N GLY A 18 -3.86 19.32 -6.08
CA GLY A 18 -5.08 20.13 -5.96
C GLY A 18 -5.21 20.87 -4.61
N TYR A 19 -4.30 20.66 -3.69
CA TYR A 19 -4.19 21.38 -2.42
C TYR A 19 -2.90 22.19 -2.34
N ASP A 20 -2.82 23.10 -1.38
CA ASP A 20 -1.60 23.86 -1.11
C ASP A 20 -0.44 22.92 -0.79
N ARG A 21 0.71 23.24 -1.33
CA ARG A 21 1.90 22.42 -1.13
C ARG A 21 2.41 22.57 0.31
N PRO A 22 2.82 21.50 0.98
CA PRO A 22 3.49 21.62 2.28
C PRO A 22 4.65 22.60 2.21
N SER A 23 4.86 23.38 3.25
CA SER A 23 6.00 24.31 3.34
C SER A 23 7.35 23.59 3.25
N LYS A 24 7.39 22.34 3.73
CA LYS A 24 8.51 21.42 3.64
C LYS A 24 8.00 20.01 3.26
N PRO A 25 7.86 19.72 1.96
CA PRO A 25 7.39 18.41 1.51
C PRO A 25 8.33 17.29 1.97
N LEU A 26 7.74 16.18 2.45
CA LEU A 26 8.48 14.99 2.87
C LEU A 26 9.04 14.28 1.64
N SER A 27 10.36 14.10 1.58
CA SER A 27 11.05 13.35 0.52
C SER A 27 11.10 11.85 0.85
N ALA A 28 11.47 11.02 -0.14
CA ALA A 28 11.71 9.58 0.08
C ALA A 28 12.76 9.33 1.18
N ILE A 29 13.84 10.12 1.20
CA ILE A 29 14.90 10.03 2.21
C ILE A 29 14.37 10.36 3.61
N GLU A 30 13.60 11.45 3.74
CA GLU A 30 13.00 11.83 5.01
C GLU A 30 11.96 10.81 5.49
N LEU A 31 11.24 10.15 4.58
CA LEU A 31 10.34 9.04 4.90
C LEU A 31 11.09 7.84 5.52
N LEU A 32 12.26 7.47 4.98
CA LEU A 32 13.11 6.43 5.58
C LEU A 32 13.54 6.82 7.00
N HIS A 33 13.99 8.06 7.20
CA HIS A 33 14.35 8.54 8.53
C HIS A 33 13.16 8.56 9.49
N GLN A 34 11.96 8.93 9.01
CA GLN A 34 10.74 8.90 9.82
C GLN A 34 10.40 7.46 10.25
N ALA A 35 10.43 6.50 9.31
CA ALA A 35 10.22 5.09 9.60
C ALA A 35 11.19 4.59 10.68
N LYS A 36 12.49 4.87 10.52
CA LYS A 36 13.51 4.43 11.47
C LYS A 36 13.32 5.00 12.88
N ARG A 37 12.95 6.30 12.99
CA ARG A 37 12.63 6.91 14.30
C ARG A 37 11.46 6.24 15.00
N SER A 38 10.55 5.67 14.24
CA SER A 38 9.35 4.97 14.75
C SER A 38 9.55 3.45 14.93
N GLY A 39 10.79 2.96 14.79
CA GLY A 39 11.09 1.52 14.94
C GLY A 39 10.60 0.66 13.78
N ILE A 40 10.37 1.25 12.60
CA ILE A 40 9.93 0.56 11.39
C ILE A 40 11.12 0.37 10.45
N ASP A 41 11.33 -0.86 10.00
CA ASP A 41 12.43 -1.25 9.11
C ASP A 41 11.93 -1.68 7.70
N LEU A 42 10.67 -1.37 7.37
CA LEU A 42 10.07 -1.64 6.06
C LEU A 42 9.33 -0.40 5.57
N VAL A 43 9.68 0.08 4.37
CA VAL A 43 9.03 1.24 3.75
C VAL A 43 8.63 0.91 2.32
N GLN A 44 7.35 1.07 2.00
CA GLN A 44 6.85 0.98 0.63
C GLN A 44 6.76 2.38 0.02
N ILE A 45 7.55 2.64 -1.02
CA ILE A 45 7.51 3.90 -1.76
C ILE A 45 6.57 3.73 -2.95
N ALA A 46 5.41 4.36 -2.88
CA ALA A 46 4.34 4.24 -3.86
C ALA A 46 4.38 5.35 -4.93
N ASP A 47 3.37 5.38 -5.78
CA ASP A 47 3.31 6.26 -6.96
C ASP A 47 3.15 7.76 -6.65
N ASN A 48 2.85 8.15 -5.41
CA ASN A 48 2.91 9.55 -4.96
C ASN A 48 4.36 10.07 -4.80
N ILE A 49 5.34 9.17 -4.72
CA ILE A 49 6.78 9.46 -4.91
C ILE A 49 7.27 8.60 -6.09
N PRO A 50 7.11 9.05 -7.34
CA PRO A 50 7.31 8.22 -8.52
C PRO A 50 8.81 7.94 -8.77
N LEU A 51 9.30 6.79 -8.32
CA LEU A 51 10.71 6.39 -8.40
C LEU A 51 11.29 6.41 -9.82
N HIS A 52 10.46 6.15 -10.83
CA HIS A 52 10.89 6.20 -12.25
C HIS A 52 11.24 7.61 -12.74
N ARG A 53 10.96 8.65 -11.95
CA ARG A 53 11.35 10.05 -12.25
C ARG A 53 12.63 10.46 -11.53
N MET A 54 13.12 9.64 -10.61
CA MET A 54 14.40 9.88 -9.95
C MET A 54 15.55 9.58 -10.92
N ASP A 55 16.57 10.40 -10.87
CA ASP A 55 17.80 10.12 -11.58
C ASP A 55 18.64 9.06 -10.84
N LYS A 56 19.75 8.67 -11.45
CA LYS A 56 20.63 7.65 -10.90
C LYS A 56 21.30 8.08 -9.58
N ALA A 57 21.55 9.36 -9.38
CA ALA A 57 22.16 9.88 -8.14
C ALA A 57 21.14 9.83 -7.01
N GLU A 58 19.91 10.24 -7.25
CA GLU A 58 18.80 10.18 -6.30
C GLU A 58 18.49 8.72 -5.88
N LEU A 59 18.44 7.79 -6.83
CA LEU A 59 18.23 6.37 -6.52
C LEU A 59 19.41 5.76 -5.74
N ASN A 60 20.67 6.15 -6.04
CA ASN A 60 21.82 5.73 -5.26
C ASN A 60 21.77 6.26 -3.82
N GLU A 61 21.39 7.53 -3.63
CA GLU A 61 21.24 8.13 -2.32
C GLU A 61 20.16 7.41 -1.52
N LEU A 62 19.00 7.14 -2.15
CA LEU A 62 17.90 6.41 -1.54
C LEU A 62 18.35 5.02 -1.07
N LYS A 63 19.03 4.25 -1.95
CA LYS A 63 19.55 2.93 -1.59
C LYS A 63 20.57 3.01 -0.46
N SER A 64 21.54 3.90 -0.57
CA SER A 64 22.59 4.06 0.44
C SER A 64 22.00 4.44 1.81
N THR A 65 20.98 5.31 1.82
CA THR A 65 20.30 5.69 3.08
C THR A 65 19.52 4.51 3.66
N ALA A 66 18.82 3.74 2.83
CA ALA A 66 18.11 2.54 3.28
C ALA A 66 19.06 1.52 3.88
N ASP A 67 20.20 1.24 3.21
CA ASP A 67 21.23 0.33 3.67
C ASP A 67 21.82 0.77 5.03
N GLN A 68 22.14 2.07 5.17
CA GLN A 68 22.68 2.65 6.42
C GLN A 68 21.69 2.57 7.58
N LEU A 69 20.40 2.73 7.31
CA LEU A 69 19.33 2.67 8.31
C LEU A 69 18.85 1.24 8.58
N GLY A 70 19.26 0.26 7.77
CA GLY A 70 18.74 -1.11 7.83
C GLY A 70 17.27 -1.19 7.47
N ILE A 71 16.82 -0.41 6.47
CA ILE A 71 15.43 -0.38 6.00
C ILE A 71 15.32 -1.16 4.70
N THR A 72 14.34 -2.05 4.65
CA THR A 72 13.91 -2.70 3.40
C THR A 72 12.97 -1.78 2.64
N ILE A 73 13.22 -1.59 1.33
CA ILE A 73 12.32 -0.83 0.46
C ILE A 73 11.45 -1.81 -0.35
N GLU A 74 10.15 -1.58 -0.37
CA GLU A 74 9.24 -2.09 -1.37
C GLU A 74 8.91 -0.98 -2.36
N VAL A 75 8.83 -1.30 -3.64
CA VAL A 75 8.51 -0.30 -4.67
C VAL A 75 7.06 -0.42 -5.10
N GLY A 76 6.39 0.73 -5.21
CA GLY A 76 5.00 0.83 -5.63
C GLY A 76 4.84 1.74 -6.85
N THR A 77 3.90 1.36 -7.71
CA THR A 77 3.53 2.12 -8.89
C THR A 77 2.05 1.95 -9.21
N ARG A 78 1.61 2.43 -10.36
CA ARG A 78 0.25 2.26 -10.87
C ARG A 78 0.24 1.97 -12.36
N GLY A 79 -0.74 1.18 -12.80
CA GLY A 79 -0.88 0.72 -14.18
C GLY A 79 -0.20 -0.63 -14.41
N THR A 80 -0.60 -1.30 -15.50
CA THR A 80 -0.13 -2.64 -15.86
C THR A 80 0.64 -2.69 -17.17
N ALA A 81 0.80 -1.56 -17.87
CA ALA A 81 1.50 -1.50 -19.15
C ALA A 81 2.90 -2.14 -19.04
N PRO A 82 3.23 -3.16 -19.87
CA PRO A 82 4.44 -3.97 -19.73
C PRO A 82 5.73 -3.17 -19.61
N ALA A 83 5.93 -2.19 -20.49
CA ALA A 83 7.14 -1.35 -20.48
C ALA A 83 7.30 -0.59 -19.14
N HIS A 84 6.20 -0.12 -18.55
CA HIS A 84 6.20 0.59 -17.28
C HIS A 84 6.50 -0.36 -16.11
N ILE A 85 5.87 -1.52 -16.08
CA ILE A 85 6.09 -2.53 -15.03
C ILE A 85 7.53 -3.06 -15.09
N LEU A 86 8.10 -3.28 -16.30
CA LEU A 86 9.48 -3.69 -16.44
C LEU A 86 10.48 -2.62 -15.99
N ALA A 87 10.19 -1.33 -16.22
CA ALA A 87 10.99 -0.25 -15.64
C ALA A 87 11.01 -0.28 -14.12
N TYR A 88 9.86 -0.58 -13.48
CA TYR A 88 9.77 -0.73 -12.02
C TYR A 88 10.42 -2.02 -11.51
N LEU A 89 10.43 -3.08 -12.31
CA LEU A 89 11.22 -4.28 -12.00
C LEU A 89 12.71 -3.98 -11.91
N GLU A 90 13.26 -3.17 -12.85
CA GLU A 90 14.68 -2.76 -12.80
C GLU A 90 14.97 -1.86 -11.57
N ILE A 91 14.06 -0.96 -11.21
CA ILE A 91 14.16 -0.15 -9.99
C ILE A 91 14.13 -1.07 -8.74
N ALA A 92 13.23 -2.05 -8.72
CA ALA A 92 13.14 -3.01 -7.63
C ALA A 92 14.45 -3.83 -7.48
N ARG A 93 15.02 -4.29 -8.59
CA ARG A 93 16.33 -4.98 -8.59
C ARG A 93 17.43 -4.07 -8.05
N PHE A 94 17.46 -2.82 -8.46
CA PHE A 94 18.47 -1.86 -8.02
C PHE A 94 18.37 -1.56 -6.51
N LEU A 95 17.15 -1.46 -5.98
CA LEU A 95 16.87 -1.20 -4.56
C LEU A 95 16.83 -2.48 -3.70
N ASP A 96 17.14 -3.65 -4.25
CA ASP A 96 17.02 -4.97 -3.60
C ASP A 96 15.61 -5.29 -3.09
N SER A 97 14.59 -4.63 -3.64
CA SER A 97 13.18 -4.87 -3.32
C SER A 97 12.73 -6.26 -3.75
N LYS A 98 11.92 -6.90 -2.92
CA LYS A 98 11.32 -8.22 -3.24
C LYS A 98 9.90 -8.12 -3.75
N LEU A 99 9.35 -6.92 -3.79
CA LEU A 99 7.99 -6.65 -4.21
C LEU A 99 7.92 -5.43 -5.12
N VAL A 100 7.18 -5.55 -6.21
CA VAL A 100 6.64 -4.44 -6.97
C VAL A 100 5.13 -4.43 -6.76
N ARG A 101 4.60 -3.40 -6.10
CA ARG A 101 3.16 -3.19 -5.96
C ARG A 101 2.66 -2.33 -7.11
N THR A 102 1.57 -2.70 -7.72
CA THR A 102 0.85 -1.87 -8.70
C THR A 102 -0.66 -2.02 -8.53
N LEU A 103 -1.42 -1.18 -9.23
CA LEU A 103 -2.87 -1.28 -9.34
C LEU A 103 -3.32 -1.18 -10.80
N ILE A 104 -4.46 -1.77 -11.11
CA ILE A 104 -5.04 -1.74 -12.45
C ILE A 104 -5.75 -0.39 -12.66
N THR A 105 -5.33 0.37 -13.66
CA THR A 105 -5.88 1.71 -13.97
C THR A 105 -6.80 1.72 -15.19
N ILE A 106 -6.97 0.57 -15.84
CA ILE A 106 -7.81 0.40 -17.04
C ILE A 106 -9.06 -0.41 -16.72
N PRO A 107 -10.22 -0.15 -17.37
CA PRO A 107 -11.45 -0.90 -17.12
C PRO A 107 -11.37 -2.37 -17.56
N GLY A 108 -10.48 -2.69 -18.49
CA GLY A 108 -10.33 -4.02 -19.09
C GLY A 108 -9.50 -4.97 -18.26
N ILE A 109 -10.10 -5.72 -17.33
CA ILE A 109 -9.36 -6.70 -16.50
C ILE A 109 -8.68 -7.78 -17.35
N LYS A 110 -9.21 -8.14 -18.51
CA LYS A 110 -8.58 -9.10 -19.42
C LYS A 110 -7.30 -8.55 -20.07
N GLU A 111 -7.28 -7.25 -20.35
CA GLU A 111 -6.09 -6.58 -20.85
C GLU A 111 -5.02 -6.52 -19.77
N ALA A 112 -5.38 -6.09 -18.55
CA ALA A 112 -4.46 -6.13 -17.41
C ALA A 112 -3.92 -7.54 -17.14
N HIS A 113 -4.75 -8.58 -17.25
CA HIS A 113 -4.33 -9.97 -17.13
C HIS A 113 -3.28 -10.35 -18.19
N LYS A 114 -3.52 -9.95 -19.45
CA LYS A 114 -2.54 -10.16 -20.54
C LYS A 114 -1.22 -9.46 -20.27
N ASP A 115 -1.26 -8.19 -19.86
CA ASP A 115 -0.09 -7.39 -19.52
C ASP A 115 0.76 -8.05 -18.42
N ILE A 116 0.08 -8.56 -17.37
CA ILE A 116 0.74 -9.26 -16.25
C ILE A 116 1.42 -10.53 -16.73
N LEU A 117 0.76 -11.35 -17.57
CA LEU A 117 1.36 -12.56 -18.13
C LEU A 117 2.55 -12.26 -19.03
N GLU A 118 2.55 -11.13 -19.76
CA GLU A 118 3.66 -10.72 -20.64
C GLU A 118 4.93 -10.43 -19.83
N VAL A 119 4.82 -9.81 -18.66
CA VAL A 119 5.98 -9.44 -17.81
C VAL A 119 6.40 -10.54 -16.83
N LEU A 120 5.55 -11.54 -16.61
CA LEU A 120 5.77 -12.58 -15.61
C LEU A 120 7.12 -13.32 -15.72
N PRO A 121 7.61 -13.71 -16.94
CA PRO A 121 8.90 -14.37 -17.08
C PRO A 121 10.07 -13.55 -16.52
N GLN A 122 10.03 -12.22 -16.64
CA GLN A 122 11.09 -11.33 -16.13
C GLN A 122 11.03 -11.22 -14.61
N PHE A 123 9.83 -11.18 -14.01
CA PHE A 123 9.63 -11.24 -12.57
C PHE A 123 10.12 -12.57 -11.99
N GLU A 124 9.83 -13.66 -12.68
CA GLU A 124 10.28 -15.01 -12.31
C GLU A 124 11.81 -15.09 -12.32
N ALA A 125 12.45 -14.64 -13.39
CA ALA A 125 13.91 -14.60 -13.51
C ALA A 125 14.58 -13.72 -12.44
N ALA A 126 13.90 -12.66 -11.98
CA ALA A 126 14.38 -11.77 -10.94
C ALA A 126 14.08 -12.30 -9.51
N GLY A 127 13.16 -13.25 -9.35
CA GLY A 127 12.67 -13.69 -8.04
C GLY A 127 11.96 -12.58 -7.26
N ILE A 128 11.28 -11.67 -7.98
CA ILE A 128 10.56 -10.52 -7.41
C ILE A 128 9.06 -10.75 -7.56
N THR A 129 8.29 -10.44 -6.53
CA THR A 129 6.83 -10.60 -6.51
C THR A 129 6.15 -9.37 -7.13
N LEU A 130 5.12 -9.61 -7.95
CA LEU A 130 4.22 -8.59 -8.46
C LEU A 130 2.91 -8.62 -7.65
N GLY A 131 2.68 -7.60 -6.83
CA GLY A 131 1.47 -7.42 -6.03
C GLY A 131 0.49 -6.49 -6.74
N ILE A 132 -0.71 -6.97 -7.05
CA ILE A 132 -1.78 -6.19 -7.68
C ILE A 132 -2.79 -5.76 -6.62
N GLU A 133 -2.92 -4.45 -6.41
CA GLU A 133 -3.82 -3.92 -5.40
C GLU A 133 -5.28 -3.88 -5.88
N ASN A 134 -6.19 -4.24 -4.97
CA ASN A 134 -7.62 -3.98 -5.15
C ASN A 134 -7.90 -2.48 -4.91
N HIS A 135 -8.37 -1.78 -5.94
CA HIS A 135 -8.52 -0.32 -5.90
C HIS A 135 -9.90 0.17 -6.42
N GLY A 136 -10.93 -0.65 -6.31
CA GLY A 136 -12.32 -0.26 -6.57
C GLY A 136 -12.74 -0.15 -8.04
N LEU A 137 -11.82 -0.16 -9.00
CA LEU A 137 -12.18 -0.19 -10.43
C LEU A 137 -12.72 -1.56 -10.85
N HIS A 138 -12.29 -2.61 -10.19
CA HIS A 138 -12.72 -4.00 -10.40
C HIS A 138 -13.23 -4.59 -9.09
N THR A 139 -14.27 -5.42 -9.20
CA THR A 139 -14.78 -6.15 -8.04
C THR A 139 -13.76 -7.20 -7.57
N ILE A 140 -13.82 -7.54 -6.27
CA ILE A 140 -12.96 -8.59 -5.71
C ILE A 140 -13.15 -9.94 -6.42
N LYS A 141 -14.36 -10.25 -6.91
CA LYS A 141 -14.62 -11.48 -7.67
C LYS A 141 -13.85 -11.51 -8.99
N GLN A 142 -13.74 -10.36 -9.69
CA GLN A 142 -12.97 -10.24 -10.91
C GLN A 142 -11.48 -10.43 -10.62
N LEU A 143 -10.96 -9.78 -9.57
CA LEU A 143 -9.56 -9.91 -9.15
C LEU A 143 -9.22 -11.34 -8.70
N ALA A 144 -10.04 -11.94 -7.86
CA ALA A 144 -9.85 -13.33 -7.42
C ALA A 144 -9.85 -14.32 -8.60
N SER A 145 -10.74 -14.11 -9.58
CA SER A 145 -10.76 -14.92 -10.81
C SER A 145 -9.48 -14.74 -11.64
N MET A 146 -8.96 -13.53 -11.73
CA MET A 146 -7.69 -13.22 -12.41
C MET A 146 -6.51 -13.92 -11.70
N PHE A 147 -6.37 -13.77 -10.39
CA PHE A 147 -5.30 -14.44 -9.63
C PHE A 147 -5.39 -15.96 -9.74
N LYS A 148 -6.59 -16.52 -9.65
CA LYS A 148 -6.81 -17.96 -9.85
C LYS A 148 -6.39 -18.43 -11.24
N SER A 149 -6.62 -17.62 -12.27
CA SER A 149 -6.23 -17.95 -13.65
C SER A 149 -4.72 -17.83 -13.86
N ILE A 150 -4.07 -16.82 -13.27
CA ILE A 150 -2.60 -16.66 -13.35
C ILE A 150 -1.91 -17.81 -12.59
N ASN A 151 -2.39 -18.15 -11.39
CA ASN A 151 -1.92 -19.25 -10.54
C ASN A 151 -0.39 -19.34 -10.45
N HIS A 152 0.26 -18.23 -10.09
CA HIS A 152 1.72 -18.16 -10.03
C HIS A 152 2.19 -17.62 -8.67
N PRO A 153 3.21 -18.21 -8.01
CA PRO A 153 3.63 -17.82 -6.66
C PRO A 153 4.17 -16.39 -6.55
N LEU A 154 4.68 -15.82 -7.65
CA LEU A 154 5.21 -14.46 -7.70
C LEU A 154 4.18 -13.42 -8.20
N VAL A 155 2.91 -13.80 -8.35
CA VAL A 155 1.82 -12.85 -8.65
C VAL A 155 0.71 -13.02 -7.64
N GLY A 156 0.37 -11.95 -6.93
CA GLY A 156 -0.68 -12.02 -5.93
C GLY A 156 -1.34 -10.68 -5.65
N CYS A 157 -2.16 -10.68 -4.63
CA CYS A 157 -2.92 -9.52 -4.20
C CYS A 157 -2.11 -8.68 -3.21
N CYS A 158 -1.93 -7.39 -3.51
CA CYS A 158 -1.74 -6.39 -2.49
C CYS A 158 -3.14 -6.06 -1.95
N MET A 159 -3.49 -6.64 -0.80
CA MET A 159 -4.85 -6.54 -0.28
C MET A 159 -5.01 -5.26 0.52
N ASP A 160 -5.79 -4.32 -0.02
CA ASP A 160 -6.19 -3.10 0.68
C ASP A 160 -7.57 -3.30 1.34
N THR A 161 -7.69 -2.91 2.58
CA THR A 161 -8.86 -3.19 3.42
C THR A 161 -10.08 -2.32 3.11
N VAL A 162 -9.93 -1.20 2.40
CA VAL A 162 -11.03 -0.24 2.18
C VAL A 162 -11.23 0.18 0.73
N ASN A 163 -10.22 0.08 -0.14
CA ASN A 163 -10.30 0.60 -1.50
C ASN A 163 -11.42 -0.02 -2.34
N SER A 164 -11.91 -1.20 -1.96
CA SER A 164 -13.02 -1.88 -2.65
C SER A 164 -14.43 -1.37 -2.29
N PHE A 165 -14.57 -0.43 -1.35
CA PHE A 165 -15.87 0.18 -1.06
C PHE A 165 -16.53 0.78 -2.31
N SER A 166 -15.75 1.40 -3.20
CA SER A 166 -16.26 1.96 -4.45
C SER A 166 -16.77 0.91 -5.45
N ALA A 167 -16.37 -0.36 -5.28
CA ALA A 167 -16.92 -1.50 -6.02
C ALA A 167 -18.06 -2.22 -5.27
N LEU A 168 -18.53 -1.66 -4.14
CA LEU A 168 -19.55 -2.22 -3.24
C LEU A 168 -19.11 -3.53 -2.58
N ASP A 169 -17.81 -3.76 -2.41
CA ASP A 169 -17.26 -4.90 -1.68
C ASP A 169 -16.88 -4.46 -0.25
N SER A 170 -17.40 -5.15 0.75
CA SER A 170 -17.08 -4.89 2.17
C SER A 170 -15.71 -5.42 2.54
N PRO A 171 -15.08 -4.92 3.62
CA PRO A 171 -13.80 -5.46 4.12
C PRO A 171 -13.84 -6.97 4.35
N ASP A 172 -14.92 -7.50 4.93
CA ASP A 172 -15.07 -8.95 5.15
C ASP A 172 -15.06 -9.73 3.84
N GLN A 173 -15.73 -9.22 2.81
CA GLN A 173 -15.73 -9.84 1.49
C GLN A 173 -14.33 -9.78 0.85
N VAL A 174 -13.62 -8.65 0.99
CA VAL A 174 -12.23 -8.50 0.53
C VAL A 174 -11.35 -9.56 1.21
N ILE A 175 -11.39 -9.64 2.54
CA ILE A 175 -10.61 -10.59 3.34
C ILE A 175 -10.91 -12.04 2.92
N GLN A 176 -12.17 -12.42 2.86
CA GLN A 176 -12.57 -13.80 2.53
C GLN A 176 -12.14 -14.23 1.12
N ASN A 177 -12.20 -13.33 0.14
CA ASN A 177 -11.96 -13.71 -1.25
C ASN A 177 -10.51 -13.53 -1.69
N LEU A 178 -9.76 -12.56 -1.12
CA LEU A 178 -8.41 -12.23 -1.58
C LEU A 178 -7.29 -12.80 -0.70
N THR A 179 -7.56 -13.19 0.55
CA THR A 179 -6.54 -13.80 1.42
C THR A 179 -5.82 -14.99 0.78
N PRO A 180 -6.45 -15.90 0.01
CA PRO A 180 -5.73 -16.99 -0.66
C PRO A 180 -4.61 -16.52 -1.60
N TYR A 181 -4.71 -15.30 -2.12
CA TYR A 181 -3.79 -14.72 -3.11
C TYR A 181 -2.88 -13.64 -2.53
N ILE A 182 -2.99 -13.33 -1.22
CA ILE A 182 -2.29 -12.21 -0.61
C ILE A 182 -0.77 -12.38 -0.65
N VAL A 183 -0.07 -11.32 -1.05
CA VAL A 183 1.40 -11.19 -1.02
C VAL A 183 1.85 -9.93 -0.26
N ASN A 184 0.96 -8.96 -0.14
CA ASN A 184 1.16 -7.71 0.59
C ASN A 184 -0.18 -7.25 1.16
N LEU A 185 -0.20 -6.58 2.31
CA LEU A 185 -1.39 -6.08 2.98
C LEU A 185 -1.26 -4.59 3.20
N HIS A 186 -2.24 -3.81 2.76
CA HIS A 186 -2.42 -2.43 3.18
C HIS A 186 -3.48 -2.36 4.27
N ILE A 187 -3.06 -1.93 5.46
CA ILE A 187 -3.94 -1.74 6.62
C ILE A 187 -4.41 -0.29 6.61
N LYS A 188 -5.67 -0.10 6.25
CA LYS A 188 -6.40 1.16 6.36
C LYS A 188 -7.61 0.95 7.24
N ASP A 189 -7.74 1.73 8.30
CA ASP A 189 -8.94 1.70 9.15
C ASP A 189 -9.89 2.82 8.78
N PHE A 190 -11.15 2.66 9.11
CA PHE A 190 -12.23 3.55 8.69
C PHE A 190 -13.35 3.61 9.73
N ASP A 191 -14.11 4.70 9.70
CA ASP A 191 -15.39 4.79 10.38
C ASP A 191 -16.51 5.14 9.39
N ILE A 192 -17.74 4.81 9.77
CA ILE A 192 -18.96 5.16 9.04
C ILE A 192 -19.85 5.93 10.01
N THR A 193 -19.99 7.21 9.76
CA THR A 193 -20.76 8.11 10.62
C THR A 193 -21.97 8.67 9.87
N ARG A 194 -23.04 9.00 10.62
CA ARG A 194 -24.12 9.78 10.04
C ARG A 194 -23.71 11.23 9.86
N VAL A 195 -24.19 11.84 8.78
CA VAL A 195 -24.10 13.29 8.61
C VAL A 195 -25.04 14.02 9.58
N ASP A 196 -24.77 15.29 9.91
CA ASP A 196 -25.49 16.05 10.93
C ASP A 196 -27.00 16.11 10.71
N HIS A 197 -27.45 16.25 9.46
CA HIS A 197 -28.86 16.26 9.11
C HIS A 197 -29.53 14.86 9.08
N GLN A 198 -28.83 13.80 9.51
CA GLN A 198 -29.32 12.43 9.63
C GLN A 198 -29.77 11.72 8.33
N MET A 199 -29.60 12.37 7.18
CA MET A 199 -30.08 11.88 5.88
C MET A 199 -29.00 11.16 5.04
N GLY A 200 -27.91 10.74 5.64
CA GLY A 200 -26.84 10.03 4.93
C GLY A 200 -25.73 9.54 5.84
N PHE A 201 -24.73 8.92 5.22
CA PHE A 201 -23.53 8.44 5.89
C PHE A 201 -22.29 8.95 5.14
N VAL A 202 -21.21 9.12 5.90
CA VAL A 202 -19.87 9.39 5.39
C VAL A 202 -18.95 8.27 5.85
N VAL A 203 -18.11 7.79 4.93
CA VAL A 203 -17.02 6.87 5.24
C VAL A 203 -15.73 7.70 5.28
N LEU A 204 -15.03 7.67 6.39
CA LEU A 204 -13.80 8.43 6.63
C LEU A 204 -12.71 7.51 7.14
N GLY A 205 -11.45 7.87 6.86
CA GLY A 205 -10.30 7.24 7.51
C GLY A 205 -10.30 7.49 9.00
N THR A 206 -9.62 6.61 9.73
CA THR A 206 -9.30 6.73 11.15
C THR A 206 -7.88 6.20 11.39
N PRO A 207 -7.27 6.51 12.54
CA PRO A 207 -6.06 5.79 12.94
C PRO A 207 -6.34 4.29 13.07
N ALA A 208 -5.36 3.46 12.76
CA ALA A 208 -5.50 2.01 12.89
C ALA A 208 -5.86 1.60 14.33
N GLY A 209 -6.88 0.78 14.48
CA GLY A 209 -7.42 0.33 15.76
C GLY A 209 -8.45 1.26 16.41
N TYR A 210 -8.78 2.38 15.76
CA TYR A 210 -9.78 3.33 16.24
C TYR A 210 -11.07 3.32 15.41
N GLY A 211 -11.08 2.54 14.34
CA GLY A 211 -12.20 2.44 13.42
C GLY A 211 -13.01 1.15 13.53
N LYS A 212 -13.59 0.76 12.44
CA LYS A 212 -14.48 -0.42 12.34
C LYS A 212 -13.78 -1.66 11.78
N LEU A 213 -12.52 -1.54 11.33
CA LEU A 213 -11.76 -2.69 10.86
C LEU A 213 -11.30 -3.54 12.05
N ASN A 214 -11.68 -4.81 12.08
CA ASN A 214 -11.13 -5.74 13.07
C ASN A 214 -9.76 -6.26 12.59
N ILE A 215 -8.70 -5.50 12.89
CA ILE A 215 -7.33 -5.79 12.44
C ILE A 215 -6.81 -7.11 13.03
N GLU A 216 -7.14 -7.43 14.28
CA GLU A 216 -6.73 -8.70 14.90
C GLU A 216 -7.34 -9.91 14.18
N SER A 217 -8.63 -9.84 13.86
CA SER A 217 -9.32 -10.88 13.09
C SER A 217 -8.77 -11.01 11.68
N LEU A 218 -8.43 -9.89 11.02
CA LEU A 218 -7.78 -9.86 9.71
C LEU A 218 -6.44 -10.61 9.75
N LEU A 219 -5.55 -10.25 10.69
CA LEU A 219 -4.26 -10.91 10.84
C LEU A 219 -4.39 -12.40 11.18
N SER A 220 -5.36 -12.75 12.04
CA SER A 220 -5.68 -14.14 12.35
C SER A 220 -6.14 -14.94 11.12
N THR A 221 -6.99 -14.33 10.29
CA THR A 221 -7.46 -14.96 9.04
C THR A 221 -6.30 -15.21 8.08
N ILE A 222 -5.39 -14.25 7.91
CA ILE A 222 -4.21 -14.39 7.06
C ILE A 222 -3.33 -15.56 7.55
N ARG A 223 -3.10 -15.67 8.86
CA ARG A 223 -2.34 -16.79 9.46
C ARG A 223 -3.00 -18.14 9.22
N THR A 224 -4.33 -18.23 9.35
CA THR A 224 -5.08 -19.48 9.11
C THR A 224 -4.87 -20.00 7.67
N HIS A 225 -4.67 -19.09 6.72
CA HIS A 225 -4.34 -19.42 5.33
C HIS A 225 -2.85 -19.69 5.11
N GLN A 226 -2.03 -19.74 6.18
CA GLN A 226 -0.57 -19.95 6.11
C GLN A 226 0.14 -18.93 5.21
N LYS A 227 -0.35 -17.69 5.21
CA LYS A 227 0.21 -16.58 4.46
C LYS A 227 1.06 -15.69 5.38
N ASN A 228 2.12 -15.11 4.80
CA ASN A 228 3.05 -14.25 5.52
C ASN A 228 3.40 -12.99 4.70
N PRO A 229 2.39 -12.15 4.37
CA PRO A 229 2.64 -10.91 3.62
C PRO A 229 3.40 -9.90 4.49
N THR A 230 4.03 -8.92 3.84
CA THR A 230 4.34 -7.64 4.47
C THR A 230 3.05 -6.86 4.71
N CYS A 231 3.01 -6.12 5.83
CA CYS A 231 1.81 -5.40 6.27
C CYS A 231 2.14 -3.91 6.36
N ILE A 232 1.56 -3.11 5.51
CA ILE A 232 1.86 -1.70 5.35
C ILE A 232 0.72 -0.87 5.94
N LEU A 233 1.03 -0.01 6.90
CA LEU A 233 0.10 1.01 7.35
C LEU A 233 -0.08 2.05 6.25
N GLU A 234 -1.32 2.36 5.89
CA GLU A 234 -1.68 3.51 5.08
C GLU A 234 -2.78 4.32 5.77
N LEU A 235 -2.70 5.64 5.64
CA LEU A 235 -3.69 6.57 6.18
C LEU A 235 -4.40 7.31 5.05
N TRP A 236 -5.65 7.63 5.27
CA TRP A 236 -6.44 8.51 4.41
C TRP A 236 -7.09 9.60 5.25
N THR A 237 -6.19 10.35 5.89
CA THR A 237 -6.53 11.48 6.75
C THR A 237 -7.36 12.50 5.97
N PRO A 238 -8.57 12.84 6.45
CA PRO A 238 -9.42 13.82 5.76
C PRO A 238 -8.78 15.21 5.83
N PHE A 239 -8.98 15.99 4.76
CA PHE A 239 -8.61 17.40 4.76
C PHE A 239 -9.36 18.14 5.86
N THR A 240 -8.65 19.02 6.57
CA THR A 240 -9.21 19.92 7.59
C THR A 240 -9.43 21.33 7.02
N ASN A 241 -8.87 22.35 7.63
CA ASN A 241 -9.01 23.72 7.16
C ASN A 241 -7.81 24.19 6.33
N SER A 242 -6.65 23.55 6.52
CA SER A 242 -5.42 23.86 5.78
C SER A 242 -4.55 22.61 5.64
N THR A 243 -3.59 22.66 4.73
CA THR A 243 -2.61 21.59 4.54
C THR A 243 -1.78 21.38 5.80
N GLU A 244 -1.36 22.44 6.48
CA GLU A 244 -0.58 22.38 7.71
C GLU A 244 -1.33 21.74 8.86
N GLU A 245 -2.61 22.08 9.07
CA GLU A 245 -3.44 21.44 10.10
C GLU A 245 -3.70 19.97 9.76
N THR A 246 -3.87 19.65 8.48
CA THR A 246 -4.06 18.28 8.04
C THR A 246 -2.79 17.44 8.23
N ILE A 247 -1.60 18.00 8.01
CA ILE A 247 -0.32 17.37 8.32
C ILE A 247 -0.18 17.09 9.82
N GLN A 248 -0.59 18.01 10.68
CA GLN A 248 -0.57 17.78 12.13
C GLN A 248 -1.50 16.63 12.53
N LEU A 249 -2.69 16.58 11.93
CA LEU A 249 -3.63 15.48 12.16
C LEU A 249 -3.07 14.14 11.62
N GLU A 250 -2.48 14.13 10.43
CA GLU A 250 -1.85 12.97 9.82
C GLU A 250 -0.71 12.41 10.71
N GLN A 251 0.13 13.30 11.26
CA GLN A 251 1.20 12.92 12.17
C GLN A 251 0.65 12.31 13.47
N LEU A 252 -0.39 12.89 14.04
CA LEU A 252 -1.08 12.34 15.21
C LEU A 252 -1.64 10.94 14.91
N TRP A 253 -2.31 10.77 13.77
CA TRP A 253 -2.86 9.49 13.35
C TRP A 253 -1.78 8.43 13.09
N TYR A 254 -0.65 8.86 12.53
CA TYR A 254 0.52 8.01 12.36
C TYR A 254 1.01 7.46 13.70
N GLU A 255 1.21 8.31 14.68
CA GLU A 255 1.68 7.94 16.02
C GLU A 255 0.68 7.00 16.73
N GLN A 256 -0.60 7.33 16.74
CA GLN A 256 -1.66 6.51 17.32
C GLN A 256 -1.76 5.14 16.64
N SER A 257 -1.68 5.10 15.32
CA SER A 257 -1.73 3.86 14.56
C SER A 257 -0.55 2.94 14.89
N LEU A 258 0.66 3.49 14.94
CA LEU A 258 1.84 2.70 15.29
C LEU A 258 1.80 2.23 16.75
N GLU A 259 1.35 3.07 17.69
CA GLU A 259 1.17 2.66 19.09
C GLU A 259 0.22 1.45 19.21
N TYR A 260 -0.85 1.43 18.43
CA TYR A 260 -1.77 0.30 18.39
C TYR A 260 -1.14 -0.92 17.70
N LEU A 261 -0.58 -0.73 16.50
CA LEU A 261 -0.06 -1.83 15.69
C LEU A 261 1.15 -2.51 16.34
N HIS A 262 2.02 -1.78 17.04
CA HIS A 262 3.14 -2.37 17.78
C HIS A 262 2.72 -3.30 18.94
N LYS A 263 1.48 -3.20 19.42
CA LYS A 263 0.92 -4.12 20.41
C LYS A 263 0.44 -5.43 19.80
N LEU A 264 0.25 -5.45 18.48
CA LEU A 264 -0.16 -6.64 17.75
C LEU A 264 1.06 -7.50 17.41
N ASP A 265 0.84 -8.80 17.41
CA ASP A 265 1.88 -9.76 17.03
C ASP A 265 1.95 -9.89 15.50
N PHE A 266 3.00 -9.35 14.90
CA PHE A 266 3.32 -9.54 13.48
C PHE A 266 4.34 -10.66 13.25
N ALA A 267 4.98 -11.19 14.31
CA ALA A 267 6.10 -12.12 14.19
C ALA A 267 5.67 -13.60 14.06
N ASN A 268 4.47 -13.96 14.52
CA ASN A 268 4.00 -15.35 14.56
C ASN A 268 3.00 -15.69 13.45
#